data_8f51032bba4b6af6bc05106c6aa2ed80
#
_entry.id   8f51032bba4b6af6bc05106c6aa2ed80
#
_cell.length_a   1.000
_cell.length_b   1.000
_cell.length_c   1.000
_cell.angle_alpha   90.00
_cell.angle_beta   90.00
_cell.angle_gamma   90.00
#
_symmetry.space_group_name_H-M   'P 1'
#
loop_
_entity.id
_entity.type
_entity.pdbx_description
1 polymer ?
#
loop_
_entity_poly.entity_id
_entity_poly.type
_entity_poly.pdbx_seq_one_letter_code
_entity_poly.pdbx_strand_id
1 'polypeptide(L)'
;MEKRKVICGVQQVGIGVRSVDEAWPWYKDVFGVDIRILGDVGVAERMLPYTGGKPQPRYAILVINLQGGGGFEVWEPRERELNYIQFTPEFGDYGIFACKVKSCNVQAAYEQMKAKGVKILTEPAVNPMGKKHFFIQDPW
;
A
#
# COMPACT_ATOMS: atom_id res chain seq x y z
N MET A 1 31.44 -11.65 19.41
CA MET A 1 30.87 -11.72 18.04
C MET A 1 29.89 -10.56 17.87
N GLU A 2 30.25 -9.56 17.08
CA GLU A 2 29.37 -8.43 16.80
C GLU A 2 28.17 -8.94 15.97
N LYS A 3 26.95 -8.71 16.45
CA LYS A 3 25.73 -9.14 15.76
C LYS A 3 25.58 -8.26 14.51
N ARG A 4 25.90 -8.80 13.34
CA ARG A 4 25.69 -8.13 12.06
C ARG A 4 24.19 -7.86 11.85
N LYS A 5 23.81 -6.60 11.76
CA LYS A 5 22.43 -6.22 11.39
C LYS A 5 22.25 -6.47 9.90
N VAL A 6 21.30 -7.28 9.53
CA VAL A 6 20.94 -7.57 8.13
C VAL A 6 19.58 -6.95 7.84
N ILE A 7 19.53 -6.06 6.86
CA ILE A 7 18.29 -5.51 6.32
C ILE A 7 17.84 -6.41 5.17
N CYS A 8 16.67 -7.03 5.30
CA CYS A 8 16.15 -7.97 4.31
C CYS A 8 15.24 -7.34 3.25
N GLY A 9 14.79 -6.13 3.45
CA GLY A 9 13.92 -5.41 2.52
C GLY A 9 12.80 -4.65 3.21
N VAL A 10 11.87 -4.11 2.42
CA VAL A 10 10.64 -3.47 2.89
C VAL A 10 9.61 -4.56 3.15
N GLN A 11 9.12 -4.64 4.37
CA GLN A 11 8.14 -5.66 4.77
C GLN A 11 6.71 -5.24 4.43
N GLN A 12 6.37 -3.95 4.61
CA GLN A 12 5.04 -3.42 4.36
C GLN A 12 5.07 -1.95 3.95
N VAL A 13 3.99 -1.51 3.32
CA VAL A 13 3.71 -0.10 3.04
C VAL A 13 2.41 0.26 3.76
N GLY A 14 2.42 1.35 4.53
CA GLY A 14 1.25 1.87 5.22
C GLY A 14 0.38 2.71 4.28
N ILE A 15 -0.92 2.47 4.29
CA ILE A 15 -1.90 3.18 3.47
C ILE A 15 -3.03 3.66 4.38
N GLY A 16 -3.21 4.97 4.46
CA GLY A 16 -4.32 5.59 5.19
C GLY A 16 -5.59 5.60 4.35
N VAL A 17 -6.69 5.09 4.90
CA VAL A 17 -7.99 5.01 4.22
C VAL A 17 -9.12 5.51 5.12
N ARG A 18 -10.27 5.87 4.54
CA ARG A 18 -11.47 6.24 5.31
C ARG A 18 -12.12 5.03 5.97
N SER A 19 -12.07 3.88 5.30
CA SER A 19 -12.64 2.63 5.78
C SER A 19 -11.75 1.48 5.36
N VAL A 20 -11.26 0.73 6.33
CA VAL A 20 -10.53 -0.52 6.09
C VAL A 20 -11.44 -1.56 5.47
N ASP A 21 -12.71 -1.60 5.89
CA ASP A 21 -13.68 -2.57 5.42
C ASP A 21 -14.06 -2.37 3.94
N GLU A 22 -13.95 -1.13 3.42
CA GLU A 22 -14.11 -0.82 1.99
C GLU A 22 -12.81 -1.05 1.20
N ALA A 23 -11.68 -0.68 1.78
CA ALA A 23 -10.41 -0.71 1.07
C ALA A 23 -9.85 -2.13 0.91
N TRP A 24 -9.90 -2.96 1.95
CA TRP A 24 -9.32 -4.30 1.89
C TRP A 24 -9.94 -5.19 0.79
N PRO A 25 -11.26 -5.27 0.58
CA PRO A 25 -11.83 -6.02 -0.53
C PRO A 25 -11.24 -5.64 -1.89
N TRP A 26 -10.99 -4.35 -2.13
CA TRP A 26 -10.35 -3.88 -3.34
C TRP A 26 -8.88 -4.35 -3.47
N TYR A 27 -8.07 -4.17 -2.41
CA TYR A 27 -6.68 -4.65 -2.40
C TYR A 27 -6.59 -6.17 -2.53
N LYS A 28 -7.51 -6.90 -1.91
CA LYS A 28 -7.63 -8.34 -2.06
C LYS A 28 -7.92 -8.73 -3.51
N ASP A 29 -8.88 -8.08 -4.14
CA ASP A 29 -9.27 -8.38 -5.52
C ASP A 29 -8.17 -8.02 -6.53
N VAL A 30 -7.51 -6.86 -6.36
CA VAL A 30 -6.51 -6.36 -7.32
C VAL A 30 -5.15 -7.03 -7.14
N PHE A 31 -4.69 -7.20 -5.90
CA PHE A 31 -3.33 -7.69 -5.60
C PHE A 31 -3.30 -9.10 -4.99
N GLY A 32 -4.45 -9.71 -4.71
CA GLY A 32 -4.51 -11.02 -4.07
C GLY A 32 -3.99 -11.03 -2.63
N VAL A 33 -4.05 -9.89 -1.93
CA VAL A 33 -3.62 -9.80 -0.51
C VAL A 33 -4.76 -10.24 0.40
N ASP A 34 -5.03 -11.53 0.38
CA ASP A 34 -6.16 -12.17 1.02
C ASP A 34 -5.87 -12.73 2.42
N ILE A 35 -4.60 -12.75 2.81
CA ILE A 35 -4.18 -13.20 4.13
C ILE A 35 -4.00 -12.01 5.06
N ARG A 36 -4.83 -11.95 6.10
CA ARG A 36 -4.68 -10.98 7.19
C ARG A 36 -3.75 -11.55 8.26
N ILE A 37 -2.56 -10.98 8.37
CA ILE A 37 -1.57 -11.37 9.38
C ILE A 37 -1.98 -10.87 10.75
N LEU A 38 -2.42 -9.62 10.82
CA LEU A 38 -2.91 -9.00 12.05
C LEU A 38 -3.97 -7.95 11.72
N GLY A 39 -4.76 -7.62 12.72
CA GLY A 39 -5.72 -6.53 12.64
C GLY A 39 -6.27 -6.26 14.02
N ASP A 40 -6.25 -4.99 14.41
CA ASP A 40 -6.72 -4.55 15.70
C ASP A 40 -7.35 -3.16 15.65
N VAL A 41 -8.28 -2.95 16.56
CA VAL A 41 -8.77 -1.63 16.94
C VAL A 41 -8.01 -1.22 18.19
N GLY A 42 -7.31 -0.12 18.13
CA GLY A 42 -6.47 0.33 19.24
C GLY A 42 -6.09 1.79 19.12
N VAL A 43 -5.21 2.24 20.02
CA VAL A 43 -4.72 3.62 20.06
C VAL A 43 -3.32 3.68 19.48
N ALA A 44 -3.10 4.59 18.54
CA ALA A 44 -1.80 4.83 17.91
C ALA A 44 -0.93 5.71 18.81
N GLU A 45 -0.33 5.12 19.84
CA GLU A 45 0.49 5.84 20.83
C GLU A 45 1.84 6.32 20.28
N ARG A 46 2.36 5.66 19.23
CA ARG A 46 3.70 5.92 18.69
C ARG A 46 3.71 6.85 17.48
N MET A 47 2.54 7.28 17.01
CA MET A 47 2.40 8.09 15.81
C MET A 47 2.19 9.59 16.11
N LEU A 48 2.56 10.04 17.27
CA LEU A 48 2.32 11.40 17.77
C LEU A 48 2.75 12.52 16.79
N PRO A 49 3.90 12.43 16.08
CA PRO A 49 4.27 13.45 15.09
C PRO A 49 3.26 13.62 13.95
N TYR A 50 2.50 12.56 13.65
CA TYR A 50 1.53 12.52 12.55
C TYR A 50 0.08 12.71 13.01
N THR A 51 -0.14 12.75 14.32
CA THR A 51 -1.47 12.83 14.93
C THR A 51 -1.66 14.10 15.77
N GLY A 52 -0.87 15.14 15.49
CA GLY A 52 -0.95 16.41 16.21
C GLY A 52 -0.52 16.34 17.68
N GLY A 53 0.39 15.42 18.00
CA GLY A 53 0.93 15.25 19.36
C GLY A 53 0.01 14.51 20.33
N LYS A 54 -1.09 13.93 19.86
CA LYS A 54 -2.04 13.19 20.69
C LYS A 54 -2.23 11.76 20.19
N PRO A 55 -2.33 10.75 21.10
CA PRO A 55 -2.76 9.42 20.72
C PRO A 55 -4.10 9.45 20.00
N GLN A 56 -4.25 8.68 18.93
CA GLN A 56 -5.48 8.62 18.14
C GLN A 56 -5.98 7.19 18.04
N PRO A 57 -7.27 6.94 18.28
CA PRO A 57 -7.89 5.65 17.98
C PRO A 57 -7.82 5.35 16.49
N ARG A 58 -7.50 4.10 16.17
CA ARG A 58 -7.39 3.60 14.81
C ARG A 58 -7.89 2.17 14.68
N TYR A 59 -8.27 1.78 13.48
CA TYR A 59 -8.36 0.39 13.06
C TYR A 59 -7.29 0.15 11.98
N ALA A 60 -6.50 -0.91 12.12
CA ALA A 60 -5.50 -1.26 11.12
C ALA A 60 -5.45 -2.76 10.91
N ILE A 61 -5.17 -3.15 9.67
CA ILE A 61 -4.90 -4.53 9.30
C ILE A 61 -3.59 -4.61 8.52
N LEU A 62 -2.83 -5.67 8.71
CA LEU A 62 -1.73 -6.03 7.84
C LEU A 62 -2.14 -7.22 6.99
N VAL A 63 -2.14 -7.03 5.68
CA VAL A 63 -2.54 -8.03 4.70
C VAL A 63 -1.41 -8.34 3.74
N ILE A 64 -1.28 -9.61 3.38
CA ILE A 64 -0.24 -10.11 2.48
C ILE A 64 -0.81 -11.04 1.42
N ASN A 65 -0.02 -11.23 0.36
CA ASN A 65 -0.15 -12.33 -0.59
C ASN A 65 0.99 -13.33 -0.33
N LEU A 66 0.67 -14.61 -0.14
CA LEU A 66 1.67 -15.65 0.13
C LEU A 66 2.64 -15.91 -1.02
N GLN A 67 2.33 -15.45 -2.22
CA GLN A 67 3.24 -15.54 -3.38
C GLN A 67 4.25 -14.39 -3.41
N GLY A 68 4.11 -13.40 -2.54
CA GLY A 68 4.97 -12.22 -2.47
C GLY A 68 5.61 -12.05 -1.10
N GLY A 69 6.62 -11.20 -1.01
CA GLY A 69 7.41 -11.00 0.21
C GLY A 69 7.05 -9.76 1.01
N GLY A 70 6.01 -9.03 0.66
CA GLY A 70 5.60 -7.80 1.34
C GLY A 70 4.09 -7.70 1.48
N GLY A 71 3.63 -6.70 2.22
CA GLY A 71 2.22 -6.48 2.49
C GLY A 71 1.80 -5.03 2.47
N PHE A 72 0.53 -4.82 2.67
CA PHE A 72 -0.07 -3.51 2.91
C PHE A 72 -0.57 -3.44 4.36
N GLU A 73 -0.17 -2.41 5.07
CA GLU A 73 -0.80 -2.02 6.31
C GLU A 73 -1.87 -0.98 5.99
N VAL A 74 -3.12 -1.44 5.95
CA VAL A 74 -4.28 -0.57 5.68
C VAL A 74 -4.84 -0.09 7.00
N TRP A 75 -4.95 1.22 7.20
CA TRP A 75 -5.39 1.78 8.47
C TRP A 75 -6.30 2.99 8.31
N GLU A 76 -7.27 3.11 9.23
CA GLU A 76 -8.20 4.22 9.30
C GLU A 76 -8.14 4.89 10.68
N PRO A 77 -8.08 6.21 10.78
CA PRO A 77 -8.31 6.95 12.02
C PRO A 77 -9.79 6.89 12.40
N ARG A 78 -10.09 6.71 13.71
CA ARG A 78 -11.46 6.54 14.19
C ARG A 78 -12.11 7.84 14.72
N GLU A 79 -11.33 8.84 15.08
CA GLU A 79 -11.82 10.07 15.71
C GLU A 79 -11.51 11.33 14.91
N ARG A 80 -10.96 11.19 13.70
CA ARG A 80 -10.72 12.34 12.84
C ARG A 80 -10.98 12.01 11.38
N GLU A 81 -11.43 13.01 10.64
CA GLU A 81 -11.51 12.94 9.20
C GLU A 81 -10.11 12.95 8.56
N LEU A 82 -9.92 12.14 7.54
CA LEU A 82 -8.68 12.14 6.75
C LEU A 82 -8.68 13.32 5.78
N ASN A 83 -7.63 14.10 5.83
CA ASN A 83 -7.32 15.04 4.77
C ASN A 83 -6.59 14.29 3.66
N TYR A 84 -7.28 14.09 2.54
CA TYR A 84 -6.63 13.57 1.35
C TYR A 84 -5.73 14.62 0.72
N ILE A 85 -4.79 14.12 -0.11
CA ILE A 85 -3.95 14.97 -0.93
C ILE A 85 -4.84 15.86 -1.83
N GLN A 86 -4.60 17.17 -1.80
CA GLN A 86 -5.41 18.17 -2.52
C GLN A 86 -4.73 18.67 -3.80
N PHE A 87 -3.66 18.02 -4.20
CA PHE A 87 -2.91 18.32 -5.42
C PHE A 87 -2.57 17.01 -6.14
N THR A 88 -2.21 17.11 -7.41
CA THR A 88 -1.70 15.95 -8.14
C THR A 88 -0.25 15.71 -7.73
N PRO A 89 0.09 14.59 -7.08
CA PRO A 89 1.48 14.32 -6.69
C PRO A 89 2.34 14.08 -7.92
N GLU A 90 3.54 14.64 -7.89
CA GLU A 90 4.53 14.48 -8.94
C GLU A 90 5.77 13.75 -8.43
N PHE A 91 6.54 13.19 -9.34
CA PHE A 91 7.80 12.55 -8.98
C PHE A 91 8.78 13.58 -8.44
N GLY A 92 9.21 13.39 -7.19
CA GLY A 92 10.08 14.32 -6.47
C GLY A 92 9.41 15.05 -5.30
N ASP A 93 8.09 14.96 -5.18
CA ASP A 93 7.37 15.44 -4.00
C ASP A 93 7.78 14.65 -2.75
N TYR A 94 7.66 15.30 -1.59
CA TYR A 94 7.90 14.64 -0.32
C TYR A 94 6.85 13.56 -0.04
N GLY A 95 7.30 12.40 0.43
CA GLY A 95 6.46 11.28 0.80
C GLY A 95 6.70 10.04 -0.08
N ILE A 96 5.80 9.06 0.04
CA ILE A 96 5.83 7.85 -0.78
C ILE A 96 4.97 8.09 -2.01
N PHE A 97 5.61 8.37 -3.14
CA PHE A 97 4.92 8.60 -4.42
C PHE A 97 4.31 7.30 -4.97
N ALA A 98 5.06 6.21 -4.94
CA ALA A 98 4.61 4.92 -5.44
C ALA A 98 5.29 3.77 -4.71
N CYS A 99 4.59 2.65 -4.55
CA CYS A 99 5.19 1.39 -4.15
C CYS A 99 5.29 0.44 -5.35
N LYS A 100 6.31 -0.41 -5.34
CA LYS A 100 6.55 -1.40 -6.39
C LYS A 100 6.12 -2.78 -5.92
N VAL A 101 5.16 -3.35 -6.61
CA VAL A 101 4.73 -4.74 -6.42
C VAL A 101 5.32 -5.61 -7.52
N LYS A 102 5.85 -6.79 -7.16
CA LYS A 102 6.34 -7.76 -8.13
C LYS A 102 5.20 -8.60 -8.67
N SER A 103 5.23 -8.86 -9.98
CA SER A 103 4.34 -9.81 -10.64
C SER A 103 5.15 -10.88 -11.38
N CYS A 104 4.71 -12.12 -11.34
CA CYS A 104 5.28 -13.21 -12.13
C CYS A 104 5.02 -13.01 -13.63
N ASN A 105 3.90 -12.35 -13.97
CA ASN A 105 3.52 -12.05 -15.35
C ASN A 105 2.88 -10.67 -15.42
N VAL A 106 3.67 -9.65 -15.79
CA VAL A 106 3.24 -8.25 -15.85
C VAL A 106 2.14 -8.03 -16.88
N GLN A 107 2.18 -8.73 -18.01
CA GLN A 107 1.15 -8.60 -19.05
C GLN A 107 -0.19 -9.12 -18.57
N ALA A 108 -0.21 -10.32 -17.97
CA ALA A 108 -1.43 -10.89 -17.41
C ALA A 108 -2.00 -10.02 -16.27
N ALA A 109 -1.12 -9.48 -15.41
CA ALA A 109 -1.55 -8.55 -14.36
C ALA A 109 -2.18 -7.27 -14.93
N TYR A 110 -1.60 -6.70 -15.97
CA TYR A 110 -2.14 -5.55 -16.68
C TYR A 110 -3.55 -5.82 -17.24
N GLU A 111 -3.72 -6.91 -18.01
CA GLU A 111 -5.00 -7.29 -18.59
C GLU A 111 -6.08 -7.55 -17.52
N GLN A 112 -5.69 -8.22 -16.44
CA GLN A 112 -6.58 -8.48 -15.31
C GLN A 112 -7.03 -7.18 -14.64
N MET A 113 -6.11 -6.28 -14.34
CA MET A 113 -6.43 -4.99 -13.68
C MET A 113 -7.27 -4.10 -14.60
N LYS A 114 -6.99 -4.11 -15.91
CA LYS A 114 -7.79 -3.41 -16.93
C LYS A 114 -9.22 -3.94 -16.98
N ALA A 115 -9.38 -5.27 -17.00
CA ALA A 115 -10.70 -5.91 -17.00
C ALA A 115 -11.51 -5.61 -15.73
N LYS A 116 -10.84 -5.37 -14.60
CA LYS A 116 -11.45 -4.97 -13.32
C LYS A 116 -11.74 -3.48 -13.20
N GLY A 117 -11.42 -2.69 -14.21
CA GLY A 117 -11.62 -1.24 -14.19
C GLY A 117 -10.67 -0.47 -13.28
N VAL A 118 -9.53 -1.06 -12.94
CA VAL A 118 -8.49 -0.36 -12.17
C VAL A 118 -7.96 0.81 -13.00
N LYS A 119 -7.74 1.95 -12.36
CA LYS A 119 -7.19 3.15 -13.02
C LYS A 119 -5.75 2.90 -13.45
N ILE A 120 -5.58 2.57 -14.73
CA ILE A 120 -4.28 2.37 -15.37
C ILE A 120 -3.71 3.74 -15.77
N LEU A 121 -2.48 4.02 -15.38
CA LEU A 121 -1.78 5.27 -15.68
C LEU A 121 -0.86 5.14 -16.90
N THR A 122 -0.29 3.95 -17.14
CA THR A 122 0.61 3.70 -18.28
C THR A 122 0.38 2.33 -18.89
N GLU A 123 0.61 2.22 -20.19
CA GLU A 123 0.73 0.91 -20.85
C GLU A 123 1.98 0.16 -20.34
N PRO A 124 2.02 -1.17 -20.47
CA PRO A 124 3.22 -1.94 -20.14
C PRO A 124 4.44 -1.48 -20.95
N ALA A 125 5.48 -1.08 -20.28
CA ALA A 125 6.74 -0.62 -20.86
C ALA A 125 7.94 -1.37 -20.27
N VAL A 126 9.07 -1.32 -20.94
CA VAL A 126 10.32 -1.93 -20.47
C VAL A 126 11.20 -0.84 -19.86
N ASN A 127 11.63 -1.04 -18.63
CA ASN A 127 12.54 -0.13 -17.96
C ASN A 127 14.01 -0.33 -18.44
N PRO A 128 14.94 0.57 -18.08
CA PRO A 128 16.36 0.44 -18.48
C PRO A 128 17.03 -0.87 -18.05
N MET A 129 16.48 -1.57 -17.07
CA MET A 129 16.98 -2.89 -16.62
C MET A 129 16.34 -4.07 -17.38
N GLY A 130 15.60 -3.82 -18.47
CA GLY A 130 14.94 -4.85 -19.27
C GLY A 130 13.71 -5.48 -18.61
N LYS A 131 13.12 -4.86 -17.57
CA LYS A 131 11.95 -5.40 -16.88
C LYS A 131 10.67 -4.68 -17.30
N LYS A 132 9.63 -5.44 -17.64
CA LYS A 132 8.30 -4.87 -17.90
C LYS A 132 7.71 -4.31 -16.62
N HIS A 133 7.00 -3.19 -16.75
CA HIS A 133 6.24 -2.56 -15.67
C HIS A 133 5.09 -1.72 -16.25
N PHE A 134 4.12 -1.39 -15.44
CA PHE A 134 3.09 -0.39 -15.70
C PHE A 134 2.71 0.27 -14.36
N PHE A 135 2.04 1.41 -14.43
CA PHE A 135 1.57 2.14 -13.25
C PHE A 135 0.06 2.13 -13.18
N ILE A 136 -0.44 1.99 -11.98
CA ILE A 136 -1.86 2.13 -11.64
C ILE A 136 -2.01 3.16 -10.52
N GLN A 137 -3.22 3.62 -10.31
CA GLN A 137 -3.59 4.41 -9.17
C GLN A 137 -4.68 3.68 -8.38
N ASP A 138 -4.49 3.57 -7.07
CA ASP A 138 -5.54 3.09 -6.17
C ASP A 138 -6.60 4.18 -5.92
N PRO A 139 -7.74 3.85 -5.33
CA PRO A 139 -8.81 4.81 -5.06
C PRO A 139 -8.55 5.77 -3.87
N TRP A 140 -7.52 5.53 -3.05
CA TRP A 140 -7.25 6.25 -1.79
C TRP A 140 -6.01 7.13 -1.77
#